data_252d93761e9d508e0770b97c7be02938
#
_entry.id   252d93761e9d508e0770b97c7be02938
#
_cell.length_a   1.000
_cell.length_b   1.000
_cell.length_c   1.000
_cell.angle_alpha   90.00
_cell.angle_beta   90.00
_cell.angle_gamma   90.00
#
_symmetry.space_group_name_H-M   'P 1'
#
loop_
_entity.id
_entity.type
_entity.pdbx_description
1 polymer ?
#
loop_
_entity_poly.entity_id
_entity_poly.type
_entity_poly.pdbx_seq_one_letter_code
_entity_poly.pdbx_strand_id
1 'polypeptide(L)' 'MKVKDILPNEKVDEILIFRSEERLKQFKTVGEIPQEMLEREVLKYWLDREDCCGIQDSFIIVLK' A
#
# COMPACT_ATOMS: atom_id res chain seq x y z
N MET A 1 -11.84 -2.14 8.64
CA MET A 1 -10.74 -2.84 7.95
C MET A 1 -9.43 -2.10 8.21
N LYS A 2 -8.45 -2.80 8.74
CA LYS A 2 -7.15 -2.20 9.04
C LYS A 2 -6.13 -2.57 7.98
N VAL A 3 -5.04 -1.80 7.90
CA VAL A 3 -3.98 -2.05 6.93
C VAL A 3 -3.50 -3.50 7.00
N LYS A 4 -3.30 -4.03 8.20
CA LYS A 4 -2.83 -5.41 8.39
C LYS A 4 -3.77 -6.47 7.80
N ASP A 5 -5.05 -6.13 7.62
CA ASP A 5 -6.05 -7.08 7.13
C ASP A 5 -6.05 -7.21 5.62
N ILE A 6 -5.42 -6.27 4.91
CA ILE A 6 -5.50 -6.20 3.46
C ILE A 6 -4.15 -6.28 2.76
N LEU A 7 -3.09 -6.61 3.50
CA LEU A 7 -1.76 -6.68 2.91
C LEU A 7 -1.69 -7.75 1.83
N PRO A 8 -0.97 -7.48 0.73
CA PRO A 8 -0.91 -8.43 -0.38
C PRO A 8 -0.14 -9.69 0.03
N ASN A 9 -0.60 -10.85 -0.46
CA ASN A 9 0.09 -12.11 -0.27
C ASN A 9 1.17 -12.31 -1.31
N GLU A 10 1.14 -11.51 -2.37
CA GLU A 10 2.09 -11.59 -3.45
C GLU A 10 3.15 -10.51 -3.30
N LYS A 11 4.30 -10.74 -3.91
CA LYS A 11 5.36 -9.76 -3.91
C LYS A 11 4.96 -8.58 -4.79
N VAL A 12 5.04 -7.38 -4.23
CA VAL A 12 4.80 -6.14 -4.99
C VAL A 12 6.08 -5.31 -4.97
N ASP A 13 6.20 -4.40 -5.93
CA ASP A 13 7.40 -3.56 -6.05
C ASP A 13 7.41 -2.42 -5.04
N GLU A 14 6.23 -1.93 -4.69
CA GLU A 14 6.11 -0.87 -3.71
C GLU A 14 4.72 -0.84 -3.10
N ILE A 15 4.63 -0.24 -1.91
CA ILE A 15 3.38 -0.03 -1.20
C ILE A 15 3.27 1.46 -0.91
N LEU A 16 2.22 2.09 -1.42
CA LEU A 16 1.98 3.52 -1.25
C LEU A 16 0.81 3.73 -0.31
N ILE A 17 1.00 4.57 0.70
CA ILE A 17 -0.05 4.85 1.67
C ILE A 17 -0.45 6.32 1.57
N PHE A 18 -1.73 6.55 1.31
CA PHE A 18 -2.31 7.87 1.15
C PHE A 18 -3.33 8.15 2.24
N ARG A 19 -3.55 9.43 2.51
CA ARG A 19 -4.67 9.89 3.29
C ARG A 19 -5.27 11.06 2.52
N SER A 20 -6.55 10.95 2.12
CA SER A 20 -7.16 11.85 1.16
C SER A 20 -6.35 11.79 -0.14
N GLU A 21 -5.85 12.92 -0.63
CA GLU A 21 -5.05 12.98 -1.85
C GLU A 21 -3.56 13.09 -1.55
N GLU A 22 -3.18 13.07 -0.27
CA GLU A 22 -1.79 13.24 0.14
C GLU A 22 -1.11 11.91 0.38
N ARG A 23 0.05 11.71 -0.25
CA ARG A 23 0.86 10.52 -0.03
C ARG A 23 1.63 10.67 1.28
N LEU A 24 1.37 9.78 2.23
CA LEU A 24 2.01 9.83 3.54
C LEU A 24 3.33 9.07 3.56
N LYS A 25 3.35 7.85 3.05
CA LYS A 25 4.50 6.96 3.13
C LYS A 25 4.61 6.06 1.92
N GLN A 26 5.82 5.58 1.69
CA GLN A 26 6.11 4.61 0.65
C GLN A 26 7.02 3.54 1.26
N PHE A 27 6.69 2.27 1.03
CA PHE A 27 7.48 1.14 1.51
C PHE A 27 7.76 0.19 0.35
N LYS A 28 8.89 -0.49 0.39
CA LYS A 28 9.24 -1.48 -0.62
C LYS A 28 8.72 -2.87 -0.28
N THR A 29 8.61 -3.17 1.00
CA THR A 29 8.13 -4.48 1.45
C THR A 29 7.13 -4.33 2.58
N VAL A 30 6.30 -5.36 2.75
CA VAL A 30 5.32 -5.41 3.83
C VAL A 30 6.02 -5.31 5.19
N GLY A 31 7.19 -5.93 5.33
CA GLY A 31 7.91 -5.93 6.58
C GLY A 31 8.44 -4.58 7.03
N GLU A 32 8.47 -3.60 6.14
CA GLU A 32 8.93 -2.26 6.47
C GLU A 32 7.83 -1.41 7.11
N ILE A 33 6.58 -1.85 7.04
CA ILE A 33 5.45 -1.07 7.54
C ILE A 33 5.43 -1.12 9.08
N PRO A 34 5.49 0.05 9.76
CA PRO A 34 5.49 0.06 11.23
C PRO A 34 4.15 -0.39 11.80
N GLN A 35 4.18 -0.90 13.02
CA GLN A 35 3.00 -1.45 13.68
C GLN A 35 1.88 -0.41 13.79
N GLU A 36 2.21 0.83 14.08
CA GLU A 36 1.20 1.90 14.20
C GLU A 36 0.44 2.11 12.89
N MET A 37 1.13 1.95 11.75
CA MET A 37 0.50 2.08 10.45
C MET A 37 -0.40 0.87 10.15
N LEU A 38 0.01 -0.32 10.58
CA LEU A 38 -0.75 -1.54 10.37
C LEU A 38 -2.11 -1.50 11.09
N GLU A 39 -2.22 -0.72 12.14
CA GLU A 39 -3.46 -0.60 12.91
C GLU A 39 -4.39 0.50 12.38
N ARG A 40 -3.98 1.24 11.36
CA ARG A 40 -4.81 2.32 10.81
C ARG A 40 -5.99 1.76 10.00
N GLU A 41 -7.09 2.48 10.04
CA GLU A 41 -8.28 2.10 9.28
C GLU A 41 -8.13 2.44 7.80
N VAL A 42 -8.58 1.53 6.94
CA VAL A 42 -8.47 1.67 5.49
C VAL A 42 -9.82 2.09 4.89
N LEU A 43 -9.78 3.08 4.02
CA LEU A 43 -10.94 3.52 3.26
C LEU A 43 -11.09 2.69 1.99
N LYS A 44 -10.00 2.54 1.24
CA LYS A 44 -9.98 1.74 0.01
C LYS A 44 -8.54 1.33 -0.31
N TYR A 45 -8.41 0.33 -1.17
CA TYR A 45 -7.11 -0.15 -1.60
C TYR A 45 -7.24 -0.85 -2.96
N TRP A 46 -6.14 -0.89 -3.70
CA TRP A 46 -6.11 -1.61 -4.98
C TRP A 46 -4.66 -1.87 -5.40
N LEU A 47 -4.51 -2.77 -6.38
CA LEU A 47 -3.23 -3.05 -7.00
C LEU A 47 -3.17 -2.31 -8.32
N ASP A 48 -2.15 -1.47 -8.47
CA ASP A 48 -1.93 -0.71 -9.69
C ASP A 48 -0.73 -1.30 -10.40
N ARG A 49 -0.93 -1.77 -11.63
CA ARG A 49 0.13 -2.37 -12.43
C ARG A 49 0.46 -1.46 -13.59
N GLU A 50 1.72 -1.03 -13.65
CA GLU A 50 2.22 -0.24 -14.77
C GLU A 50 3.09 -1.12 -15.67
N ASP A 51 3.00 -0.87 -16.98
CA ASP A 51 3.53 -1.75 -18.00
C ASP A 51 4.30 -0.98 -19.10
N CYS A 52 4.71 0.25 -18.84
CA CYS A 52 5.31 1.07 -19.88
C CYS A 52 6.83 0.87 -20.05
N CYS A 53 7.55 0.54 -18.99
CA CYS A 53 9.02 0.34 -19.04
C CYS A 53 9.43 -0.93 -18.30
N GLY A 54 8.54 -1.91 -18.29
CA GLY A 54 8.64 -3.10 -17.47
C GLY A 54 7.43 -3.17 -16.58
N ILE A 55 7.19 -4.32 -15.98
CA ILE A 55 6.02 -4.51 -15.11
C ILE A 55 6.37 -4.01 -13.71
N GLN A 56 5.60 -3.05 -13.21
CA GLN A 56 5.73 -2.55 -11.86
C GLN A 56 4.39 -2.65 -11.15
N ASP A 57 4.37 -3.38 -10.04
CA ASP A 57 3.18 -3.57 -9.22
C ASP A 57 3.24 -2.65 -8.01
N SER A 58 2.30 -1.72 -7.93
CA SER A 58 2.18 -0.79 -6.81
C SER A 58 0.91 -1.11 -6.05
N PHE A 59 1.02 -1.40 -4.77
CA PHE A 59 -0.14 -1.65 -3.91
C PHE A 59 -0.51 -0.34 -3.22
N ILE A 60 -1.69 0.17 -3.51
CA ILE A 60 -2.12 1.47 -3.02
C ILE A 60 -3.15 1.33 -1.92
N ILE A 61 -2.91 1.99 -0.80
CA ILE A 61 -3.78 1.98 0.37
C ILE A 61 -4.17 3.42 0.69
N VAL A 62 -5.47 3.68 0.77
CA VAL A 62 -5.98 4.99 1.17
C VAL A 62 -6.61 4.85 2.54
N LEU A 63 -6.10 5.63 3.49
CA LEU A 63 -6.58 5.63 4.87
C LEU A 63 -7.80 6.54 5.03
N LYS A 64 -8.59 6.24 6.05
CA LYS A 64 -9.69 7.12 6.46
C LYS A 64 -9.19 8.39 7.09
#